data_996e8251ace4da0c2973640098a589ae
#
_entry.id   996e8251ace4da0c2973640098a589ae
#
_cell.length_a   1.000
_cell.length_b   1.000
_cell.length_c   1.000
_cell.angle_alpha   90.00
_cell.angle_beta   90.00
_cell.angle_gamma   90.00
#
_symmetry.space_group_name_H-M   'P 1'
#
loop_
_entity.id
_entity.type
_entity.pdbx_description
1 polymer ?
#
loop_
_entity_poly.entity_id
_entity_poly.type
_entity_poly.pdbx_seq_one_letter_code
_entity_poly.pdbx_strand_id
1 'polypeptide(L)'
;MSKLHIYVSVVLLLLVASLAGCAPAPAPTQAPAAAPTAAPAQPAAPAAPADPLADLIKAAQAEGELTTIALPRDWANYGEVLDTFSKKYGIKLNELDPNAGSGDEIQAIKANKDNKGPQAPDVIDVGLSFGPSAKAEGLIQPYKVSTWDTIPDTVKDPEGYWYGDYYGVLAFEVNKDAVKNVPQDWPDLLKPEYKGQVALSGDPRTSNQAILAIGAVALANGGTFANPQAGLDYFAEMNKVGNFVPVIAKPGTVASGETPISMFWDYLALGDRDKFAGNPTIEVVIPPSGVIAGVYVQAISAYAPHPNAAKLWMEFLYSDEGQLLWLKGYVHPIRYNDLAARGVIPADLAEKMPPADIYAKAIFPTLEEQTALKEYVVANWEKVVGAEVK
;
A
#
# COMPACT_ATOMS: atom_id res chain seq x y z
N MET A 1 46.27 1.67 32.03
CA MET A 1 47.28 0.59 32.03
C MET A 1 47.03 -0.27 30.83
N SER A 2 47.82 -0.16 29.95
CA SER A 2 48.95 -0.87 29.34
C SER A 2 48.47 -1.47 28.03
N LYS A 3 48.85 -0.91 26.87
CA LYS A 3 49.97 -1.20 25.98
C LYS A 3 49.87 -2.61 25.39
N LEU A 4 50.06 -2.85 24.08
CA LEU A 4 51.26 -2.61 23.26
C LEU A 4 50.97 -3.15 21.85
N HIS A 5 51.13 -2.43 20.76
CA HIS A 5 52.22 -2.31 19.81
C HIS A 5 52.66 -3.59 19.08
N ILE A 6 52.72 -3.49 17.73
CA ILE A 6 53.91 -3.46 16.81
C ILE A 6 54.10 -4.81 16.10
N TYR A 7 54.45 -4.95 14.79
CA TYR A 7 55.36 -4.41 13.78
C TYR A 7 54.98 -4.91 12.37
N VAL A 8 54.99 -4.13 11.41
CA VAL A 8 55.79 -3.83 10.22
C VAL A 8 56.99 -4.74 9.92
N SER A 9 57.09 -5.29 8.70
CA SER A 9 58.38 -5.43 7.98
C SER A 9 58.19 -5.60 6.47
N VAL A 10 58.83 -4.66 5.77
CA VAL A 10 59.15 -4.59 4.34
C VAL A 10 60.34 -5.50 4.06
N VAL A 11 60.36 -6.23 2.95
CA VAL A 11 61.59 -6.75 2.33
C VAL A 11 61.61 -6.42 0.85
N LEU A 12 62.55 -5.56 0.54
CA LEU A 12 63.03 -5.16 -0.80
C LEU A 12 64.23 -6.08 -1.13
N LEU A 13 64.26 -6.68 -2.32
CA LEU A 13 65.45 -7.35 -2.82
C LEU A 13 65.71 -6.94 -4.28
N LEU A 14 66.75 -6.17 -4.41
CA LEU A 14 67.45 -5.81 -5.66
C LEU A 14 68.39 -6.98 -6.05
N LEU A 15 68.47 -7.30 -7.33
CA LEU A 15 69.61 -8.03 -7.89
C LEU A 15 69.99 -7.40 -9.24
N VAL A 16 71.26 -6.93 -9.28
CA VAL A 16 71.99 -6.34 -10.40
C VAL A 16 72.96 -7.34 -10.97
N ALA A 17 73.32 -7.18 -12.21
CA ALA A 17 74.45 -7.68 -13.01
C ALA A 17 74.11 -8.81 -14.00
N SER A 18 74.59 -8.84 -15.23
CA SER A 18 75.85 -8.35 -15.77
C SER A 18 75.81 -8.28 -17.29
N LEU A 19 76.54 -7.33 -17.82
CA LEU A 19 76.86 -7.09 -19.22
C LEU A 19 77.79 -8.16 -19.79
N ALA A 20 77.49 -8.67 -20.99
CA ALA A 20 78.52 -9.21 -21.89
C ALA A 20 78.05 -8.81 -23.33
N GLY A 21 78.91 -8.05 -23.99
CA GLY A 21 78.68 -7.54 -25.35
C GLY A 21 79.07 -8.56 -26.42
N CYS A 22 78.37 -8.51 -27.53
CA CYS A 22 78.83 -8.98 -28.84
C CYS A 22 78.38 -8.02 -29.93
N ALA A 23 79.27 -7.75 -30.90
CA ALA A 23 79.15 -6.75 -31.96
C ALA A 23 78.05 -7.07 -33.03
N PRO A 24 77.57 -6.06 -33.77
CA PRO A 24 76.41 -6.24 -34.65
C PRO A 24 76.75 -6.83 -36.02
N ALA A 25 75.91 -7.72 -36.53
CA ALA A 25 75.85 -8.15 -37.91
C ALA A 25 74.95 -7.20 -38.74
N PRO A 26 75.20 -7.03 -40.06
CA PRO A 26 74.48 -6.05 -40.88
C PRO A 26 73.04 -6.44 -41.11
N ALA A 27 72.14 -5.45 -41.04
CA ALA A 27 70.71 -5.58 -41.21
C ALA A 27 70.29 -5.90 -42.64
N PRO A 28 69.29 -6.78 -42.87
CA PRO A 28 68.65 -6.92 -44.16
C PRO A 28 67.69 -5.78 -44.41
N THR A 29 67.71 -5.27 -45.62
CA THR A 29 66.83 -4.20 -46.16
C THR A 29 65.36 -4.61 -46.01
N GLN A 30 64.60 -3.88 -45.22
CA GLN A 30 63.13 -4.08 -45.10
C GLN A 30 62.40 -3.52 -46.33
N ALA A 31 61.56 -4.38 -46.91
CA ALA A 31 60.55 -3.97 -47.88
C ALA A 31 59.49 -3.06 -47.23
N PRO A 32 58.81 -2.14 -47.97
CA PRO A 32 57.84 -1.24 -47.41
C PRO A 32 56.66 -2.01 -46.77
N ALA A 33 56.37 -1.72 -45.51
CA ALA A 33 55.21 -2.24 -44.79
C ALA A 33 53.92 -1.86 -45.47
N ALA A 34 53.09 -2.81 -45.82
CA ALA A 34 51.72 -2.58 -46.27
C ALA A 34 50.94 -1.87 -45.16
N ALA A 35 50.15 -0.85 -45.51
CA ALA A 35 49.29 -0.13 -44.60
C ALA A 35 48.29 -1.10 -43.95
N PRO A 36 47.99 -0.95 -42.62
CA PRO A 36 47.02 -1.80 -41.96
C PRO A 36 45.65 -1.63 -42.59
N THR A 37 45.12 -2.74 -43.11
CA THR A 37 43.74 -2.86 -43.57
C THR A 37 42.83 -2.64 -42.34
N ALA A 38 42.01 -1.61 -42.34
CA ALA A 38 41.03 -1.37 -41.30
C ALA A 38 40.13 -2.62 -41.12
N ALA A 39 40.07 -3.13 -39.90
CA ALA A 39 39.15 -4.22 -39.55
C ALA A 39 37.70 -3.81 -39.88
N PRO A 40 36.88 -4.73 -40.40
CA PRO A 40 35.46 -4.41 -40.64
C PRO A 40 34.82 -3.91 -39.35
N ALA A 41 34.11 -2.78 -39.40
CA ALA A 41 33.36 -2.27 -38.28
C ALA A 41 32.33 -3.34 -37.84
N GLN A 42 32.45 -3.77 -36.59
CA GLN A 42 31.49 -4.69 -35.99
C GLN A 42 30.11 -4.02 -36.05
N PRO A 43 29.05 -4.71 -36.51
CA PRO A 43 27.71 -4.15 -36.51
C PRO A 43 27.37 -3.69 -35.09
N ALA A 44 26.89 -2.46 -34.94
CA ALA A 44 26.38 -1.94 -33.67
C ALA A 44 25.31 -2.91 -33.14
N ALA A 45 25.43 -3.31 -31.89
CA ALA A 45 24.38 -4.11 -31.25
C ALA A 45 23.04 -3.38 -31.38
N PRO A 46 21.90 -4.08 -31.61
CA PRO A 46 20.61 -3.44 -31.69
C PRO A 46 20.42 -2.59 -30.42
N ALA A 47 20.00 -1.35 -30.57
CA ALA A 47 19.63 -0.50 -29.44
C ALA A 47 18.55 -1.25 -28.61
N ALA A 48 18.73 -1.27 -27.30
CA ALA A 48 17.69 -1.81 -26.41
C ALA A 48 16.36 -1.12 -26.74
N PRO A 49 15.21 -1.84 -26.68
CA PRO A 49 13.91 -1.21 -26.89
C PRO A 49 13.80 0.00 -25.98
N ALA A 50 13.36 1.13 -26.53
CA ALA A 50 13.13 2.34 -25.73
C ALA A 50 12.11 2.00 -24.64
N ASP A 51 12.39 2.36 -23.39
CA ASP A 51 11.43 2.24 -22.29
C ASP A 51 10.21 3.11 -22.64
N PRO A 52 8.99 2.54 -22.75
CA PRO A 52 7.80 3.31 -23.10
C PRO A 52 7.46 4.40 -22.07
N LEU A 53 8.01 4.30 -20.85
CA LEU A 53 7.84 5.29 -19.78
C LEU A 53 8.97 6.31 -19.70
N ALA A 54 9.99 6.25 -20.55
CA ALA A 54 11.19 7.11 -20.46
C ALA A 54 10.87 8.62 -20.43
N ASP A 55 9.93 9.06 -21.25
CA ASP A 55 9.52 10.46 -21.29
C ASP A 55 8.74 10.87 -20.03
N LEU A 56 7.88 9.98 -19.53
CA LEU A 56 7.14 10.19 -18.27
C LEU A 56 8.09 10.25 -17.08
N ILE A 57 9.07 9.35 -17.01
CA ILE A 57 10.10 9.35 -15.95
C ILE A 57 10.86 10.67 -15.95
N LYS A 58 11.30 11.12 -17.13
CA LYS A 58 12.02 12.40 -17.26
C LYS A 58 11.15 13.59 -16.86
N ALA A 59 9.88 13.62 -17.24
CA ALA A 59 8.95 14.69 -16.87
C ALA A 59 8.68 14.71 -15.36
N ALA A 60 8.46 13.54 -14.75
CA ALA A 60 8.27 13.40 -13.31
C ALA A 60 9.53 13.81 -12.51
N GLN A 61 10.72 13.44 -13.00
CA GLN A 61 11.98 13.86 -12.40
C GLN A 61 12.20 15.39 -12.50
N ALA A 62 11.68 16.02 -13.53
CA ALA A 62 11.72 17.48 -13.66
C ALA A 62 10.78 18.18 -12.67
N GLU A 63 9.66 17.55 -12.29
CA GLU A 63 8.79 18.00 -11.19
C GLU A 63 9.45 17.77 -9.83
N GLY A 64 10.17 16.65 -9.65
CA GLY A 64 11.08 16.35 -8.54
C GLY A 64 10.41 15.93 -7.23
N GLU A 65 9.10 16.07 -7.09
CA GLU A 65 8.34 15.74 -5.86
C GLU A 65 7.04 15.03 -6.20
N LEU A 66 6.55 14.19 -5.28
CA LEU A 66 5.20 13.63 -5.24
C LEU A 66 4.61 13.89 -3.87
N THR A 67 3.42 14.48 -3.83
CA THR A 67 2.66 14.70 -2.59
C THR A 67 1.57 13.63 -2.45
N THR A 68 1.72 12.78 -1.44
CA THR A 68 0.74 11.76 -1.05
C THR A 68 -0.05 12.20 0.17
N ILE A 69 -1.19 11.56 0.44
CA ILE A 69 -1.99 11.75 1.65
C ILE A 69 -2.56 10.41 2.09
N ALA A 70 -2.75 10.21 3.39
CA ALA A 70 -3.37 9.02 3.99
C ALA A 70 -2.64 7.70 3.65
N LEU A 71 -1.32 7.74 3.45
CA LEU A 71 -0.50 6.56 3.22
C LEU A 71 0.42 6.30 4.41
N PRO A 72 -0.10 5.77 5.56
CA PRO A 72 0.76 5.48 6.70
C PRO A 72 1.75 4.37 6.32
N ARG A 73 3.00 4.53 6.73
CA ARG A 73 4.10 3.65 6.31
C ARG A 73 3.96 2.20 6.79
N ASP A 74 3.18 1.97 7.84
CA ASP A 74 2.83 0.65 8.38
C ASP A 74 1.50 0.09 7.86
N TRP A 75 0.82 0.79 6.96
CA TRP A 75 -0.36 0.32 6.27
C TRP A 75 0.03 -0.33 4.93
N ALA A 76 -0.49 -1.52 4.62
CA ALA A 76 -0.37 -2.15 3.30
C ALA A 76 1.07 -2.18 2.72
N ASN A 77 2.09 -2.20 3.58
CA ASN A 77 3.51 -2.09 3.19
C ASN A 77 3.88 -0.77 2.48
N TYR A 78 3.10 0.31 2.66
CA TYR A 78 3.40 1.58 2.00
C TYR A 78 4.79 2.14 2.30
N GLY A 79 5.36 1.83 3.46
CA GLY A 79 6.74 2.23 3.78
C GLY A 79 7.73 1.75 2.72
N GLU A 80 7.70 0.46 2.36
CA GLU A 80 8.58 -0.10 1.33
C GLU A 80 8.18 0.35 -0.09
N VAL A 81 6.88 0.48 -0.35
CA VAL A 81 6.34 0.97 -1.64
C VAL A 81 6.84 2.38 -1.93
N LEU A 82 6.68 3.31 -0.98
CA LEU A 82 7.11 4.70 -1.06
C LEU A 82 8.63 4.82 -1.23
N ASP A 83 9.40 4.12 -0.38
CA ASP A 83 10.85 4.14 -0.43
C ASP A 83 11.40 3.55 -1.75
N THR A 84 10.77 2.48 -2.26
CA THR A 84 11.15 1.87 -3.54
C THR A 84 10.89 2.82 -4.69
N PHE A 85 9.72 3.47 -4.74
CA PHE A 85 9.38 4.48 -5.73
C PHE A 85 10.38 5.64 -5.71
N SER A 86 10.57 6.24 -4.54
CA SER A 86 11.47 7.38 -4.36
C SER A 86 12.91 7.04 -4.79
N LYS A 87 13.42 5.90 -4.36
CA LYS A 87 14.77 5.44 -4.71
C LYS A 87 14.91 5.13 -6.19
N LYS A 88 13.91 4.47 -6.78
CA LYS A 88 13.95 4.05 -8.19
C LYS A 88 13.96 5.22 -9.15
N TYR A 89 13.16 6.22 -8.86
CA TYR A 89 12.95 7.34 -9.78
C TYR A 89 13.64 8.66 -9.35
N GLY A 90 14.18 8.72 -8.14
CA GLY A 90 14.84 9.93 -7.62
C GLY A 90 13.84 11.06 -7.31
N ILE A 91 12.57 10.73 -7.02
CA ILE A 91 11.50 11.68 -6.71
C ILE A 91 11.37 11.79 -5.19
N LYS A 92 11.35 13.01 -4.69
CA LYS A 92 11.14 13.31 -3.28
C LYS A 92 9.67 13.07 -2.92
N LEU A 93 9.41 12.54 -1.74
CA LEU A 93 8.06 12.35 -1.20
C LEU A 93 7.70 13.45 -0.21
N ASN A 94 6.49 13.99 -0.35
CA ASN A 94 5.84 14.83 0.62
C ASN A 94 4.59 14.10 1.13
N GLU A 95 4.65 13.59 2.36
CA GLU A 95 3.63 12.71 2.95
C GLU A 95 2.72 13.53 3.88
N LEU A 96 1.50 13.83 3.41
CA LEU A 96 0.49 14.57 4.16
C LEU A 96 -0.31 13.60 5.04
N ASP A 97 -0.75 14.10 6.18
CA ASP A 97 -1.61 13.42 7.15
C ASP A 97 -1.77 11.89 6.94
N PRO A 98 -0.86 11.08 7.44
CA PRO A 98 -0.89 9.64 7.22
C PRO A 98 -2.08 8.96 7.90
N ASN A 99 -2.81 9.67 8.76
CA ASN A 99 -3.95 9.15 9.50
C ASN A 99 -5.30 9.61 8.96
N ALA A 100 -5.32 10.33 7.85
CA ALA A 100 -6.55 10.77 7.20
C ALA A 100 -7.38 9.56 6.72
N GLY A 101 -8.71 9.71 6.71
CA GLY A 101 -9.61 8.75 6.08
C GLY A 101 -9.98 9.18 4.65
N SER A 102 -10.63 8.30 3.91
CA SER A 102 -11.00 8.56 2.50
C SER A 102 -11.81 9.84 2.30
N GLY A 103 -12.66 10.20 3.27
CA GLY A 103 -13.42 11.46 3.24
C GLY A 103 -12.51 12.68 3.41
N ASP A 104 -11.48 12.57 4.24
CA ASP A 104 -10.54 13.65 4.54
C ASP A 104 -9.62 13.92 3.33
N GLU A 105 -9.23 12.87 2.60
CA GLU A 105 -8.48 12.98 1.34
C GLU A 105 -9.26 13.77 0.29
N ILE A 106 -10.57 13.50 0.16
CA ILE A 106 -11.47 14.26 -0.71
C ILE A 106 -11.55 15.74 -0.28
N GLN A 107 -11.64 16.00 1.02
CA GLN A 107 -11.64 17.36 1.54
C GLN A 107 -10.31 18.08 1.33
N ALA A 108 -9.18 17.36 1.44
CA ALA A 108 -7.87 17.92 1.16
C ALA A 108 -7.74 18.41 -0.28
N ILE A 109 -8.24 17.65 -1.28
CA ILE A 109 -8.29 18.13 -2.66
C ILE A 109 -9.17 19.37 -2.78
N LYS A 110 -10.38 19.35 -2.19
CA LYS A 110 -11.32 20.48 -2.23
C LYS A 110 -10.72 21.76 -1.68
N ALA A 111 -10.05 21.67 -0.54
CA ALA A 111 -9.45 22.80 0.14
C ALA A 111 -8.23 23.38 -0.61
N ASN A 112 -7.61 22.58 -1.50
CA ASN A 112 -6.37 22.94 -2.18
C ASN A 112 -6.52 23.10 -3.70
N LYS A 113 -7.74 23.29 -4.24
CA LYS A 113 -7.96 23.43 -5.70
C LYS A 113 -7.08 24.48 -6.37
N ASP A 114 -6.90 25.61 -5.71
CA ASP A 114 -6.09 26.74 -6.23
C ASP A 114 -4.66 26.77 -5.66
N ASN A 115 -4.29 25.78 -4.85
CA ASN A 115 -3.01 25.68 -4.20
C ASN A 115 -2.08 24.74 -4.98
N LYS A 116 -0.88 25.23 -5.33
CA LYS A 116 0.19 24.40 -5.93
C LYS A 116 1.35 24.15 -4.96
N GLY A 117 1.15 24.50 -3.71
CA GLY A 117 2.13 24.28 -2.64
C GLY A 117 2.03 22.89 -2.01
N PRO A 118 2.89 22.63 -1.01
CA PRO A 118 3.08 21.29 -0.43
C PRO A 118 1.88 20.73 0.34
N GLN A 119 0.78 21.47 0.47
CA GLN A 119 -0.45 21.00 1.12
C GLN A 119 -1.45 20.39 0.13
N ALA A 120 -1.22 20.51 -1.18
CA ALA A 120 -2.09 19.97 -2.22
C ALA A 120 -1.68 18.54 -2.57
N PRO A 121 -2.54 17.52 -2.37
CA PRO A 121 -2.20 16.15 -2.72
C PRO A 121 -2.19 15.95 -4.23
N ASP A 122 -1.22 15.18 -4.72
CA ASP A 122 -1.14 14.74 -6.12
C ASP A 122 -2.01 13.51 -6.36
N VAL A 123 -2.02 12.60 -5.39
CA VAL A 123 -2.72 11.31 -5.47
C VAL A 123 -3.51 11.04 -4.19
N ILE A 124 -4.54 10.19 -4.30
CA ILE A 124 -5.35 9.70 -3.18
C ILE A 124 -5.54 8.19 -3.28
N ASP A 125 -5.66 7.54 -2.11
CA ASP A 125 -5.95 6.11 -1.93
C ASP A 125 -7.22 5.93 -1.11
N VAL A 126 -8.35 5.84 -1.77
CA VAL A 126 -9.66 5.89 -1.12
C VAL A 126 -10.46 4.60 -1.29
N GLY A 127 -11.36 4.33 -0.37
CA GLY A 127 -12.31 3.23 -0.54
C GLY A 127 -13.14 3.37 -1.81
N LEU A 128 -13.50 2.25 -2.43
CA LEU A 128 -14.15 2.18 -3.76
C LEU A 128 -15.31 3.17 -3.95
N SER A 129 -16.16 3.36 -2.93
CA SER A 129 -17.32 4.26 -3.03
C SER A 129 -16.97 5.76 -3.09
N PHE A 130 -15.72 6.13 -2.78
CA PHE A 130 -15.27 7.52 -2.83
C PHE A 130 -14.77 7.93 -4.22
N GLY A 131 -14.28 6.98 -5.03
CA GLY A 131 -13.82 7.24 -6.40
C GLY A 131 -14.89 7.91 -7.28
N PRO A 132 -16.10 7.33 -7.43
CA PRO A 132 -17.18 7.93 -8.22
C PRO A 132 -17.62 9.30 -7.73
N SER A 133 -17.70 9.52 -6.41
CA SER A 133 -18.07 10.82 -5.86
C SER A 133 -16.99 11.87 -6.17
N ALA A 134 -15.71 11.52 -6.06
CA ALA A 134 -14.62 12.41 -6.45
C ALA A 134 -14.66 12.78 -7.94
N LYS A 135 -14.97 11.80 -8.82
CA LYS A 135 -15.18 12.04 -10.26
C LYS A 135 -16.34 12.98 -10.52
N ALA A 136 -17.50 12.71 -9.91
CA ALA A 136 -18.71 13.53 -10.08
C ALA A 136 -18.51 14.99 -9.65
N GLU A 137 -17.66 15.23 -8.66
CA GLU A 137 -17.29 16.56 -8.18
C GLU A 137 -16.13 17.21 -8.97
N GLY A 138 -15.57 16.54 -9.98
CA GLY A 138 -14.46 17.04 -10.79
C GLY A 138 -13.15 17.19 -10.00
N LEU A 139 -12.93 16.34 -8.99
CA LEU A 139 -11.77 16.41 -8.10
C LEU A 139 -10.57 15.59 -8.57
N ILE A 140 -10.81 14.65 -9.49
CA ILE A 140 -9.80 13.72 -10.01
C ILE A 140 -9.73 13.79 -11.52
N GLN A 141 -8.61 13.37 -12.10
CA GLN A 141 -8.35 13.36 -13.54
C GLN A 141 -8.11 11.95 -14.06
N PRO A 142 -8.42 11.68 -15.35
CA PRO A 142 -8.26 10.35 -15.90
C PRO A 142 -6.80 10.07 -16.28
N TYR A 143 -6.37 8.84 -15.98
CA TYR A 143 -5.11 8.28 -16.47
C TYR A 143 -5.20 6.75 -16.50
N LYS A 144 -4.94 6.12 -17.63
CA LYS A 144 -4.88 4.66 -17.75
C LYS A 144 -3.44 4.19 -17.76
N VAL A 145 -3.10 3.34 -16.80
CA VAL A 145 -1.76 2.73 -16.71
C VAL A 145 -1.51 1.75 -17.84
N SER A 146 -0.25 1.45 -18.10
CA SER A 146 0.17 0.51 -19.16
C SER A 146 -0.39 -0.91 -18.97
N THR A 147 -0.72 -1.29 -17.73
CA THR A 147 -1.31 -2.59 -17.35
C THR A 147 -2.83 -2.56 -17.21
N TRP A 148 -3.50 -1.54 -17.73
CA TRP A 148 -4.94 -1.27 -17.59
C TRP A 148 -5.86 -2.48 -17.83
N ASP A 149 -5.55 -3.27 -18.85
CA ASP A 149 -6.40 -4.40 -19.26
C ASP A 149 -6.33 -5.59 -18.28
N THR A 150 -5.40 -5.57 -17.32
CA THR A 150 -5.28 -6.61 -16.30
C THR A 150 -6.02 -6.27 -14.98
N ILE A 151 -6.59 -5.07 -14.89
CA ILE A 151 -7.41 -4.63 -13.76
C ILE A 151 -8.86 -5.04 -14.02
N PRO A 152 -9.55 -5.71 -13.07
CA PRO A 152 -10.94 -6.12 -13.27
C PRO A 152 -11.89 -4.95 -13.55
N ASP A 153 -12.79 -5.13 -14.52
CA ASP A 153 -13.74 -4.07 -14.92
C ASP A 153 -14.70 -3.66 -13.81
N THR A 154 -14.97 -4.55 -12.84
CA THR A 154 -15.87 -4.32 -11.71
C THR A 154 -15.34 -3.31 -10.69
N VAL A 155 -14.05 -3.03 -10.74
CA VAL A 155 -13.36 -2.17 -9.77
C VAL A 155 -12.54 -1.05 -10.44
N LYS A 156 -12.97 -0.60 -11.62
CA LYS A 156 -12.35 0.54 -12.31
C LYS A 156 -13.37 1.40 -13.04
N ASP A 157 -13.11 2.69 -13.11
CA ASP A 157 -13.84 3.61 -13.97
C ASP A 157 -13.42 3.42 -15.43
N PRO A 158 -14.32 3.19 -16.39
CA PRO A 158 -13.93 2.88 -17.77
C PRO A 158 -13.17 4.02 -18.47
N GLU A 159 -13.29 5.24 -17.99
CA GLU A 159 -12.55 6.40 -18.50
C GLU A 159 -11.18 6.57 -17.83
N GLY A 160 -10.91 5.84 -16.72
CA GLY A 160 -9.63 5.85 -16.03
C GLY A 160 -9.48 6.90 -14.94
N TYR A 161 -10.58 7.41 -14.37
CA TYR A 161 -10.53 8.39 -13.28
C TYR A 161 -10.08 7.78 -11.96
N TRP A 162 -10.47 6.55 -11.67
CA TRP A 162 -10.11 5.77 -10.50
C TRP A 162 -10.11 4.29 -10.84
N TYR A 163 -9.31 3.50 -10.15
CA TYR A 163 -9.25 2.05 -10.31
C TYR A 163 -8.65 1.36 -9.09
N GLY A 164 -9.14 0.15 -8.82
CA GLY A 164 -8.71 -0.69 -7.71
C GLY A 164 -7.21 -0.93 -7.72
N ASP A 165 -6.62 -0.95 -6.56
CA ASP A 165 -5.20 -1.20 -6.34
C ASP A 165 -4.97 -2.46 -5.52
N TYR A 166 -5.72 -2.64 -4.43
CA TYR A 166 -5.69 -3.82 -3.57
C TYR A 166 -7.01 -4.03 -2.82
N TYR A 167 -7.12 -5.17 -2.16
CA TYR A 167 -8.22 -5.49 -1.25
C TYR A 167 -7.76 -6.35 -0.07
N GLY A 168 -8.58 -6.39 0.96
CA GLY A 168 -8.49 -7.31 2.09
C GLY A 168 -9.87 -7.64 2.65
N VAL A 169 -9.95 -8.53 3.64
CA VAL A 169 -11.19 -8.83 4.36
C VAL A 169 -11.14 -8.25 5.77
N LEU A 170 -12.32 -7.94 6.32
CA LEU A 170 -12.41 -7.41 7.66
C LEU A 170 -12.12 -8.50 8.70
N ALA A 171 -11.31 -8.17 9.70
CA ALA A 171 -10.89 -9.05 10.78
C ALA A 171 -10.94 -8.34 12.14
N PHE A 172 -10.97 -9.11 13.21
CA PHE A 172 -10.65 -8.62 14.55
C PHE A 172 -9.14 -8.78 14.77
N GLU A 173 -8.48 -7.69 15.12
CA GLU A 173 -7.15 -7.72 15.69
C GLU A 173 -7.29 -7.72 17.22
N VAL A 174 -6.73 -8.73 17.87
CA VAL A 174 -6.92 -8.95 19.30
C VAL A 174 -5.57 -9.03 20.00
N ASN A 175 -5.32 -8.10 20.92
CA ASN A 175 -4.20 -8.16 21.85
C ASN A 175 -4.50 -9.18 22.96
N LYS A 176 -3.97 -10.39 22.84
CA LYS A 176 -4.21 -11.50 23.79
C LYS A 176 -3.62 -11.26 25.17
N ASP A 177 -2.69 -10.36 25.33
CA ASP A 177 -2.10 -10.04 26.62
C ASP A 177 -3.05 -9.15 27.46
N ALA A 178 -3.93 -8.40 26.76
CA ALA A 178 -4.97 -7.56 27.38
C ALA A 178 -6.36 -8.26 27.39
N VAL A 179 -6.64 -9.11 26.41
CA VAL A 179 -7.95 -9.77 26.23
C VAL A 179 -7.87 -11.23 26.64
N LYS A 180 -8.58 -11.61 27.69
CA LYS A 180 -8.54 -12.98 28.23
C LYS A 180 -9.14 -14.03 27.29
N ASN A 181 -10.31 -13.74 26.73
CA ASN A 181 -11.02 -14.62 25.80
C ASN A 181 -11.06 -13.94 24.42
N VAL A 182 -10.58 -14.62 23.38
CA VAL A 182 -10.57 -14.08 22.02
C VAL A 182 -11.96 -14.20 21.40
N PRO A 183 -12.61 -13.09 21.00
CA PRO A 183 -13.92 -13.15 20.35
C PRO A 183 -13.79 -13.85 18.99
N GLN A 184 -14.75 -14.70 18.64
CA GLN A 184 -14.71 -15.47 17.40
C GLN A 184 -15.70 -14.96 16.36
N ASP A 185 -16.75 -14.23 16.78
CA ASP A 185 -17.74 -13.66 15.87
C ASP A 185 -18.38 -12.42 16.51
N TRP A 186 -19.12 -11.64 15.71
CA TRP A 186 -19.76 -10.39 16.12
C TRP A 186 -20.58 -10.48 17.43
N PRO A 187 -21.44 -11.51 17.66
CA PRO A 187 -22.20 -11.59 18.89
C PRO A 187 -21.35 -11.64 20.16
N ASP A 188 -20.10 -12.13 20.06
CA ASP A 188 -19.21 -12.20 21.20
C ASP A 188 -18.88 -10.82 21.74
N LEU A 189 -18.69 -9.83 20.87
CA LEU A 189 -18.27 -8.47 21.25
C LEU A 189 -19.31 -7.73 22.12
N LEU A 190 -20.54 -8.22 22.22
CA LEU A 190 -21.57 -7.67 23.12
C LEU A 190 -21.52 -8.29 24.53
N LYS A 191 -20.70 -9.32 24.76
CA LYS A 191 -20.56 -9.94 26.09
C LYS A 191 -19.94 -8.98 27.10
N PRO A 192 -20.35 -9.06 28.40
CA PRO A 192 -19.86 -8.12 29.43
C PRO A 192 -18.35 -8.16 29.65
N GLU A 193 -17.69 -9.25 29.28
CA GLU A 193 -16.24 -9.41 29.42
C GLU A 193 -15.41 -8.49 28.53
N TYR A 194 -16.02 -7.92 27.48
CA TYR A 194 -15.34 -6.98 26.56
C TYR A 194 -15.60 -5.51 26.88
N LYS A 195 -16.04 -5.23 28.12
CA LYS A 195 -16.31 -3.84 28.54
C LYS A 195 -15.09 -2.94 28.37
N GLY A 196 -15.26 -1.86 27.58
CA GLY A 196 -14.19 -0.88 27.29
C GLY A 196 -13.04 -1.45 26.47
N GLN A 197 -13.29 -2.40 25.56
CA GLN A 197 -12.22 -3.06 24.83
C GLN A 197 -12.34 -3.01 23.29
N VAL A 198 -13.50 -2.65 22.74
CA VAL A 198 -13.77 -2.77 21.29
C VAL A 198 -13.74 -1.40 20.63
N ALA A 199 -12.95 -1.26 19.58
CA ALA A 199 -12.81 0.00 18.85
C ALA A 199 -12.88 -0.18 17.33
N LEU A 200 -13.21 0.91 16.62
CA LEU A 200 -13.11 1.03 15.18
C LEU A 200 -11.75 1.62 14.78
N SER A 201 -11.29 1.28 13.58
CA SER A 201 -10.05 1.79 13.00
C SER A 201 -10.18 3.18 12.34
N GLY A 202 -11.29 3.84 12.50
CA GLY A 202 -11.54 5.18 11.98
C GLY A 202 -12.91 5.72 12.36
N ASP A 203 -13.14 7.00 12.06
CA ASP A 203 -14.46 7.60 12.19
C ASP A 203 -15.41 7.05 11.11
N PRO A 204 -16.56 6.46 11.47
CA PRO A 204 -17.53 5.93 10.49
C PRO A 204 -18.11 6.97 9.53
N ARG A 205 -17.86 8.25 9.74
CA ARG A 205 -18.30 9.32 8.85
C ARG A 205 -17.30 9.59 7.73
N THR A 206 -16.04 9.19 7.88
CA THR A 206 -14.96 9.47 6.91
C THR A 206 -14.14 8.25 6.52
N SER A 207 -14.04 7.22 7.39
CA SER A 207 -13.23 6.03 7.17
C SER A 207 -13.99 4.93 6.42
N ASN A 208 -13.50 4.54 5.26
CA ASN A 208 -14.06 3.41 4.50
C ASN A 208 -14.06 2.10 5.31
N GLN A 209 -12.99 1.81 6.04
CA GLN A 209 -12.88 0.59 6.85
C GLN A 209 -13.95 0.55 7.96
N ALA A 210 -14.17 1.67 8.66
CA ALA A 210 -15.19 1.76 9.69
C ALA A 210 -16.61 1.65 9.09
N ILE A 211 -16.87 2.26 7.93
CA ILE A 211 -18.15 2.13 7.21
C ILE A 211 -18.42 0.66 6.86
N LEU A 212 -17.41 -0.03 6.30
CA LEU A 212 -17.56 -1.43 5.93
C LEU A 212 -17.68 -2.36 7.13
N ALA A 213 -17.09 -2.03 8.30
CA ALA A 213 -17.32 -2.77 9.54
C ALA A 213 -18.80 -2.72 9.96
N ILE A 214 -19.46 -1.58 9.82
CA ILE A 214 -20.91 -1.46 10.08
C ILE A 214 -21.70 -2.30 9.07
N GLY A 215 -21.30 -2.32 7.81
CA GLY A 215 -21.88 -3.17 6.77
C GLY A 215 -21.74 -4.67 7.09
N ALA A 216 -20.58 -5.11 7.54
CA ALA A 216 -20.33 -6.49 7.96
C ALA A 216 -21.25 -6.92 9.10
N VAL A 217 -21.36 -6.06 10.12
CA VAL A 217 -22.27 -6.30 11.25
C VAL A 217 -23.73 -6.30 10.81
N ALA A 218 -24.11 -5.41 9.89
CA ALA A 218 -25.47 -5.39 9.35
C ALA A 218 -25.82 -6.73 8.68
N LEU A 219 -24.94 -7.25 7.82
CA LEU A 219 -25.11 -8.55 7.17
C LEU A 219 -25.20 -9.70 8.20
N ALA A 220 -24.31 -9.70 9.19
CA ALA A 220 -24.29 -10.70 10.25
C ALA A 220 -25.60 -10.71 11.07
N ASN A 221 -26.34 -9.59 11.13
CA ASN A 221 -27.58 -9.43 11.85
C ASN A 221 -28.84 -9.37 10.94
N GLY A 222 -28.73 -9.88 9.71
CA GLY A 222 -29.86 -10.01 8.78
C GLY A 222 -30.27 -8.72 8.06
N GLY A 223 -29.44 -7.66 8.12
CA GLY A 223 -29.57 -6.45 7.33
C GLY A 223 -28.97 -6.62 5.93
N THR A 224 -28.89 -5.52 5.19
CA THR A 224 -28.28 -5.42 3.87
C THR A 224 -27.43 -4.16 3.78
N PHE A 225 -26.61 -4.03 2.73
CA PHE A 225 -25.86 -2.79 2.50
C PHE A 225 -26.76 -1.58 2.21
N ALA A 226 -27.90 -1.80 1.54
CA ALA A 226 -28.89 -0.73 1.29
C ALA A 226 -29.72 -0.38 2.55
N ASN A 227 -29.86 -1.29 3.51
CA ASN A 227 -30.49 -1.05 4.79
C ASN A 227 -29.60 -1.58 5.94
N PRO A 228 -28.55 -0.85 6.31
CA PRO A 228 -27.58 -1.27 7.32
C PRO A 228 -28.02 -0.91 8.76
N GLN A 229 -29.31 -0.64 9.01
CA GLN A 229 -29.80 -0.23 10.33
C GLN A 229 -29.39 -1.21 11.43
N ALA A 230 -29.46 -2.55 11.16
CA ALA A 230 -29.04 -3.55 12.11
C ALA A 230 -27.55 -3.41 12.54
N GLY A 231 -26.69 -2.90 11.67
CA GLY A 231 -25.30 -2.58 12.00
C GLY A 231 -25.20 -1.39 12.95
N LEU A 232 -25.95 -0.33 12.70
CA LEU A 232 -25.98 0.84 13.59
C LEU A 232 -26.59 0.47 14.96
N ASP A 233 -27.67 -0.28 14.99
CA ASP A 233 -28.32 -0.74 16.22
C ASP A 233 -27.36 -1.60 17.08
N TYR A 234 -26.57 -2.45 16.43
CA TYR A 234 -25.53 -3.24 17.08
C TYR A 234 -24.46 -2.35 17.74
N PHE A 235 -23.95 -1.34 17.05
CA PHE A 235 -22.97 -0.39 17.62
C PHE A 235 -23.60 0.47 18.71
N ALA A 236 -24.87 0.84 18.59
CA ALA A 236 -25.60 1.54 19.64
C ALA A 236 -25.72 0.68 20.91
N GLU A 237 -26.05 -0.61 20.79
CA GLU A 237 -26.06 -1.52 21.93
C GLU A 237 -24.65 -1.72 22.52
N MET A 238 -23.62 -1.88 21.68
CA MET A 238 -22.23 -1.99 22.13
C MET A 238 -21.79 -0.74 22.90
N ASN A 239 -22.16 0.45 22.46
CA ASN A 239 -21.91 1.71 23.17
C ASN A 239 -22.68 1.77 24.50
N LYS A 240 -23.94 1.38 24.51
CA LYS A 240 -24.83 1.39 25.67
C LYS A 240 -24.34 0.42 26.76
N VAL A 241 -23.89 -0.80 26.40
CA VAL A 241 -23.34 -1.76 27.38
C VAL A 241 -21.91 -1.40 27.82
N GLY A 242 -21.30 -0.42 27.17
CA GLY A 242 -19.98 0.13 27.50
C GLY A 242 -18.81 -0.70 26.99
N ASN A 243 -19.02 -1.54 25.97
CA ASN A 243 -17.95 -2.31 25.34
C ASN A 243 -17.21 -1.48 24.28
N PHE A 244 -17.91 -0.53 23.64
CA PHE A 244 -17.34 0.34 22.63
C PHE A 244 -16.43 1.41 23.21
N VAL A 245 -15.24 1.55 22.63
CA VAL A 245 -14.27 2.62 22.94
C VAL A 245 -14.26 3.59 21.76
N PRO A 246 -14.70 4.86 21.95
CA PRO A 246 -14.77 5.83 20.85
C PRO A 246 -13.41 6.48 20.57
N VAL A 247 -12.37 5.66 20.51
CA VAL A 247 -11.00 6.05 20.14
C VAL A 247 -10.66 5.34 18.83
N ILE A 248 -10.08 6.06 17.88
CA ILE A 248 -9.60 5.45 16.63
C ILE A 248 -8.47 4.48 16.96
N ALA A 249 -8.73 3.19 16.72
CA ALA A 249 -7.72 2.16 16.90
C ALA A 249 -6.55 2.36 15.93
N LYS A 250 -5.36 2.20 16.47
CA LYS A 250 -4.07 2.24 15.77
C LYS A 250 -3.20 1.10 16.27
N PRO A 251 -2.16 0.68 15.56
CA PRO A 251 -1.24 -0.35 16.05
C PRO A 251 -0.72 -0.06 17.47
N GLY A 252 -0.40 1.20 17.76
CA GLY A 252 0.07 1.62 19.07
C GLY A 252 -0.97 1.50 20.19
N THR A 253 -2.25 1.83 19.93
CA THR A 253 -3.33 1.72 20.92
C THR A 253 -3.76 0.27 21.14
N VAL A 254 -3.66 -0.58 20.12
CA VAL A 254 -3.84 -2.03 20.27
C VAL A 254 -2.72 -2.60 21.13
N ALA A 255 -1.46 -2.28 20.79
CA ALA A 255 -0.30 -2.77 21.54
C ALA A 255 -0.30 -2.34 22.98
N SER A 256 -0.69 -1.10 23.30
CA SER A 256 -0.80 -0.60 24.67
C SER A 256 -1.99 -1.16 25.46
N GLY A 257 -2.95 -1.80 24.80
CA GLY A 257 -4.19 -2.27 25.40
C GLY A 257 -5.25 -1.18 25.62
N GLU A 258 -5.11 -0.01 25.00
CA GLU A 258 -6.13 1.04 24.99
C GLU A 258 -7.33 0.65 24.13
N THR A 259 -7.08 0.03 22.96
CA THR A 259 -8.09 -0.51 22.05
C THR A 259 -7.77 -1.98 21.72
N PRO A 260 -7.82 -2.89 22.71
CA PRO A 260 -7.22 -4.22 22.58
C PRO A 260 -7.97 -5.16 21.63
N ILE A 261 -9.19 -4.82 21.22
CA ILE A 261 -9.96 -5.50 20.17
C ILE A 261 -10.33 -4.43 19.15
N SER A 262 -9.79 -4.56 17.95
CA SER A 262 -9.98 -3.58 16.89
C SER A 262 -10.43 -4.24 15.60
N MET A 263 -11.25 -3.53 14.84
CA MET A 263 -11.75 -3.99 13.54
C MET A 263 -10.85 -3.45 12.44
N PHE A 264 -9.92 -4.30 11.98
CA PHE A 264 -8.96 -3.96 10.93
C PHE A 264 -9.17 -4.81 9.67
N TRP A 265 -8.54 -4.41 8.57
CA TRP A 265 -8.32 -5.33 7.47
C TRP A 265 -7.35 -6.43 7.92
N ASP A 266 -7.56 -7.64 7.44
CA ASP A 266 -6.75 -8.82 7.77
C ASP A 266 -5.26 -8.59 7.55
N TYR A 267 -4.88 -7.92 6.46
CA TYR A 267 -3.48 -7.61 6.15
C TYR A 267 -2.82 -6.68 7.18
N LEU A 268 -3.58 -5.73 7.77
CA LEU A 268 -3.08 -4.86 8.83
C LEU A 268 -2.82 -5.67 10.10
N ALA A 269 -3.82 -6.45 10.52
CA ALA A 269 -3.72 -7.28 11.71
C ALA A 269 -2.61 -8.34 11.58
N LEU A 270 -2.41 -8.92 10.40
CA LEU A 270 -1.32 -9.85 10.10
C LEU A 270 0.04 -9.14 10.13
N GLY A 271 0.12 -7.93 9.58
CA GLY A 271 1.31 -7.10 9.63
C GLY A 271 1.71 -6.72 11.07
N ASP A 272 0.75 -6.32 11.88
CA ASP A 272 0.96 -5.99 13.30
C ASP A 272 1.35 -7.21 14.12
N ARG A 273 0.73 -8.37 13.88
CA ARG A 273 1.14 -9.64 14.48
C ARG A 273 2.64 -9.91 14.28
N ASP A 274 3.12 -9.75 13.05
CA ASP A 274 4.52 -9.99 12.71
C ASP A 274 5.43 -8.88 13.27
N LYS A 275 5.01 -7.63 13.19
CA LYS A 275 5.73 -6.46 13.70
C LYS A 275 5.96 -6.52 15.21
N PHE A 276 4.95 -6.93 15.96
CA PHE A 276 5.06 -7.05 17.42
C PHE A 276 5.80 -8.32 17.87
N ALA A 277 5.92 -9.32 16.99
CA ALA A 277 6.69 -10.54 17.25
C ALA A 277 6.37 -11.21 18.60
N GLY A 278 5.08 -11.18 19.00
CA GLY A 278 4.58 -11.75 20.24
C GLY A 278 4.66 -10.85 21.48
N ASN A 279 4.96 -9.55 21.33
CA ASN A 279 4.95 -8.58 22.43
C ASN A 279 4.30 -7.25 21.98
N PRO A 280 2.96 -7.11 22.10
CA PRO A 280 2.01 -8.12 22.58
C PRO A 280 1.78 -9.27 21.59
N THR A 281 1.18 -10.34 22.06
CA THR A 281 0.69 -11.42 21.22
C THR A 281 -0.59 -10.97 20.52
N ILE A 282 -0.56 -10.87 19.21
CA ILE A 282 -1.72 -10.53 18.39
C ILE A 282 -2.35 -11.82 17.82
N GLU A 283 -3.66 -11.95 17.99
CA GLU A 283 -4.47 -12.94 17.27
C GLU A 283 -5.37 -12.24 16.25
N VAL A 284 -5.42 -12.81 15.04
CA VAL A 284 -6.22 -12.30 13.94
C VAL A 284 -7.39 -13.24 13.72
N VAL A 285 -8.61 -12.73 13.84
CA VAL A 285 -9.85 -13.51 13.68
C VAL A 285 -10.69 -12.91 12.57
N ILE A 286 -10.93 -13.66 11.52
CA ILE A 286 -11.92 -13.30 10.50
C ILE A 286 -13.26 -13.87 10.97
N PRO A 287 -14.24 -13.03 11.36
CA PRO A 287 -15.50 -13.51 11.87
C PRO A 287 -16.24 -14.32 10.79
N PRO A 288 -16.81 -15.49 11.10
CA PRO A 288 -17.45 -16.35 10.10
C PRO A 288 -18.75 -15.79 9.54
N SER A 289 -19.38 -14.85 10.24
CA SER A 289 -20.57 -14.13 9.76
C SER A 289 -20.22 -12.73 9.28
N GLY A 290 -20.87 -12.27 8.20
CA GLY A 290 -20.62 -10.95 7.62
C GLY A 290 -19.20 -10.79 7.09
N VAL A 291 -18.63 -11.82 6.46
CA VAL A 291 -17.29 -11.72 5.83
C VAL A 291 -17.37 -10.75 4.65
N ILE A 292 -16.73 -9.62 4.77
CA ILE A 292 -16.75 -8.56 3.75
C ILE A 292 -15.34 -8.25 3.28
N ALA A 293 -15.18 -8.08 1.97
CA ALA A 293 -13.97 -7.56 1.38
C ALA A 293 -14.12 -6.07 1.07
N GLY A 294 -13.04 -5.31 1.27
CA GLY A 294 -12.95 -3.91 0.94
C GLY A 294 -11.87 -3.65 -0.10
N VAL A 295 -12.26 -2.99 -1.19
CA VAL A 295 -11.34 -2.56 -2.26
C VAL A 295 -11.00 -1.10 -2.04
N TYR A 296 -9.71 -0.78 -2.18
CA TYR A 296 -9.23 0.58 -2.29
C TYR A 296 -8.97 0.93 -3.75
N VAL A 297 -9.03 2.21 -4.08
CA VAL A 297 -8.82 2.73 -5.43
C VAL A 297 -7.87 3.90 -5.40
N GLN A 298 -6.95 3.92 -6.34
CA GLN A 298 -6.08 5.06 -6.58
C GLN A 298 -6.72 6.06 -7.55
N ALA A 299 -6.45 7.33 -7.33
CA ALA A 299 -6.82 8.39 -8.25
C ALA A 299 -5.80 9.54 -8.22
N ILE A 300 -5.69 10.24 -9.35
CA ILE A 300 -4.86 11.44 -9.47
C ILE A 300 -5.74 12.67 -9.25
N SER A 301 -5.33 13.58 -8.37
CA SER A 301 -6.01 14.86 -8.17
C SER A 301 -6.08 15.65 -9.49
N ALA A 302 -7.25 16.19 -9.82
CA ALA A 302 -7.41 17.10 -10.96
C ALA A 302 -6.57 18.40 -10.81
N TYR A 303 -6.15 18.68 -9.58
CA TYR A 303 -5.40 19.87 -9.19
C TYR A 303 -3.95 19.56 -8.79
N ALA A 304 -3.48 18.34 -9.08
CA ALA A 304 -2.14 17.87 -8.73
C ALA A 304 -1.06 18.91 -9.07
N PRO A 305 -0.20 19.30 -8.12
CA PRO A 305 0.97 20.11 -8.40
C PRO A 305 1.98 19.41 -9.31
N HIS A 306 2.11 18.07 -9.17
CA HIS A 306 3.11 17.25 -9.85
C HIS A 306 2.42 16.13 -10.67
N PRO A 307 1.71 16.48 -11.77
CA PRO A 307 0.87 15.52 -12.49
C PRO A 307 1.65 14.39 -13.19
N ASN A 308 2.92 14.62 -13.56
CA ASN A 308 3.74 13.57 -14.17
C ASN A 308 4.28 12.61 -13.09
N ALA A 309 4.67 13.12 -11.92
CA ALA A 309 5.04 12.29 -10.78
C ALA A 309 3.85 11.44 -10.31
N ALA A 310 2.63 12.00 -10.28
CA ALA A 310 1.40 11.27 -10.00
C ALA A 310 1.14 10.14 -11.01
N LYS A 311 1.27 10.39 -12.31
CA LYS A 311 1.12 9.35 -13.35
C LYS A 311 2.20 8.27 -13.22
N LEU A 312 3.44 8.64 -12.93
CA LEU A 312 4.52 7.68 -12.72
C LEU A 312 4.31 6.85 -11.46
N TRP A 313 3.74 7.43 -10.40
CA TRP A 313 3.29 6.70 -9.22
C TRP A 313 2.25 5.62 -9.58
N MET A 314 1.25 5.98 -10.39
CA MET A 314 0.25 5.02 -10.86
C MET A 314 0.91 3.89 -11.67
N GLU A 315 1.80 4.19 -12.63
CA GLU A 315 2.52 3.16 -13.39
C GLU A 315 3.34 2.24 -12.47
N PHE A 316 3.98 2.78 -11.44
CA PHE A 316 4.74 1.99 -10.48
C PHE A 316 3.85 1.09 -9.65
N LEU A 317 2.76 1.61 -9.07
CA LEU A 317 1.85 0.82 -8.24
C LEU A 317 1.24 -0.36 -8.99
N TYR A 318 0.89 -0.15 -10.28
CA TYR A 318 0.29 -1.17 -11.12
C TYR A 318 1.30 -1.98 -11.94
N SER A 319 2.61 -1.77 -11.74
CA SER A 319 3.65 -2.68 -12.24
C SER A 319 3.65 -4.00 -11.47
N ASP A 320 4.32 -5.03 -11.99
CA ASP A 320 4.50 -6.29 -11.24
C ASP A 320 5.24 -6.05 -9.93
N GLU A 321 6.25 -5.18 -9.95
CA GLU A 321 7.02 -4.81 -8.76
C GLU A 321 6.13 -4.18 -7.67
N GLY A 322 5.34 -3.18 -8.01
CA GLY A 322 4.43 -2.52 -7.07
C GLY A 322 3.40 -3.48 -6.48
N GLN A 323 2.78 -4.30 -7.32
CA GLN A 323 1.79 -5.29 -6.88
C GLN A 323 2.41 -6.36 -5.95
N LEU A 324 3.64 -6.81 -6.20
CA LEU A 324 4.34 -7.76 -5.33
C LEU A 324 4.79 -7.13 -4.00
N LEU A 325 5.03 -5.82 -3.95
CA LEU A 325 5.31 -5.13 -2.69
C LEU A 325 4.09 -5.13 -1.76
N TRP A 326 2.89 -4.98 -2.28
CA TRP A 326 1.68 -5.14 -1.49
C TRP A 326 1.48 -6.56 -0.98
N LEU A 327 1.70 -7.56 -1.84
CA LEU A 327 1.62 -8.98 -1.45
C LEU A 327 2.57 -9.32 -0.30
N LYS A 328 3.74 -8.69 -0.26
CA LYS A 328 4.70 -8.79 0.84
C LYS A 328 4.13 -8.33 2.19
N GLY A 329 3.22 -7.36 2.17
CA GLY A 329 2.49 -6.85 3.32
C GLY A 329 1.15 -7.54 3.57
N TYR A 330 0.96 -8.76 3.10
CA TYR A 330 -0.28 -9.54 3.23
C TYR A 330 -1.48 -8.99 2.44
N VAL A 331 -1.28 -7.99 1.62
CA VAL A 331 -2.36 -7.33 0.87
C VAL A 331 -2.60 -8.07 -0.44
N HIS A 332 -3.86 -8.35 -0.75
CA HIS A 332 -4.21 -8.89 -2.07
C HIS A 332 -4.13 -7.79 -3.14
N PRO A 333 -3.13 -7.81 -4.03
CA PRO A 333 -3.05 -6.83 -5.10
C PRO A 333 -4.17 -7.08 -6.11
N ILE A 334 -4.68 -6.00 -6.70
CA ILE A 334 -5.83 -6.10 -7.63
C ILE A 334 -5.52 -6.92 -8.89
N ARG A 335 -4.25 -6.98 -9.29
CA ARG A 335 -3.77 -7.77 -10.43
C ARG A 335 -3.36 -9.20 -10.05
N TYR A 336 -3.74 -9.71 -8.87
CA TYR A 336 -3.33 -11.02 -8.37
C TYR A 336 -3.56 -12.13 -9.39
N ASN A 337 -4.74 -12.16 -10.04
CA ASN A 337 -5.08 -13.20 -11.03
C ASN A 337 -4.18 -13.15 -12.28
N ASP A 338 -3.83 -11.97 -12.77
CA ASP A 338 -2.89 -11.77 -13.86
C ASP A 338 -1.48 -12.25 -13.48
N LEU A 339 -1.00 -11.83 -12.30
CA LEU A 339 0.31 -12.24 -11.79
C LEU A 339 0.40 -13.76 -11.59
N ALA A 340 -0.64 -14.37 -11.04
CA ALA A 340 -0.72 -15.80 -10.83
C ALA A 340 -0.74 -16.59 -12.18
N ALA A 341 -1.56 -16.13 -13.13
CA ALA A 341 -1.64 -16.75 -14.47
C ALA A 341 -0.30 -16.71 -15.22
N ARG A 342 0.50 -15.67 -15.00
CA ARG A 342 1.84 -15.52 -15.58
C ARG A 342 2.94 -16.23 -14.77
N GLY A 343 2.61 -16.78 -13.59
CA GLY A 343 3.56 -17.48 -12.73
C GLY A 343 4.67 -16.59 -12.16
N VAL A 344 4.41 -15.28 -11.96
CA VAL A 344 5.41 -14.33 -11.46
C VAL A 344 5.33 -14.08 -9.94
N ILE A 345 4.34 -14.68 -9.27
CA ILE A 345 4.23 -14.60 -7.80
C ILE A 345 5.28 -15.53 -7.17
N PRO A 346 6.20 -15.01 -6.33
CA PRO A 346 7.12 -15.84 -5.57
C PRO A 346 6.38 -16.79 -4.61
N ALA A 347 6.83 -18.05 -4.52
CA ALA A 347 6.18 -19.09 -3.72
C ALA A 347 6.11 -18.71 -2.23
N ASP A 348 7.16 -18.09 -1.69
CA ASP A 348 7.22 -17.62 -0.31
C ASP A 348 6.22 -16.50 0.01
N LEU A 349 5.84 -15.69 -0.98
CA LEU A 349 4.78 -14.69 -0.82
C LEU A 349 3.40 -15.34 -0.91
N ALA A 350 3.21 -16.29 -1.83
CA ALA A 350 1.93 -17.00 -1.95
C ALA A 350 1.60 -17.79 -0.68
N GLU A 351 2.60 -18.41 -0.04
CA GLU A 351 2.46 -19.17 1.21
C GLU A 351 2.12 -18.31 2.43
N LYS A 352 2.44 -17.03 2.39
CA LYS A 352 2.12 -16.08 3.49
C LYS A 352 0.65 -15.67 3.52
N MET A 353 -0.05 -15.76 2.39
CA MET A 353 -1.42 -15.30 2.29
C MET A 353 -2.36 -16.19 3.12
N PRO A 354 -3.41 -15.64 3.73
CA PRO A 354 -4.45 -16.42 4.36
C PRO A 354 -5.04 -17.46 3.41
N PRO A 355 -5.62 -18.57 3.95
CA PRO A 355 -6.21 -19.63 3.12
C PRO A 355 -7.22 -19.09 2.12
N ALA A 356 -7.14 -19.54 0.87
CA ALA A 356 -7.97 -19.06 -0.23
C ALA A 356 -9.48 -19.25 0.00
N ASP A 357 -9.89 -20.23 0.81
CA ASP A 357 -11.28 -20.49 1.15
C ASP A 357 -11.93 -19.39 2.02
N ILE A 358 -11.13 -18.61 2.74
CA ILE A 358 -11.60 -17.42 3.49
C ILE A 358 -12.06 -16.36 2.50
N TYR A 359 -11.20 -16.05 1.51
CA TYR A 359 -11.52 -15.05 0.49
C TYR A 359 -12.65 -15.51 -0.44
N ALA A 360 -12.78 -16.82 -0.66
CA ALA A 360 -13.89 -17.39 -1.44
C ALA A 360 -15.27 -17.17 -0.80
N LYS A 361 -15.32 -16.92 0.50
CA LYS A 361 -16.57 -16.62 1.25
C LYS A 361 -16.82 -15.11 1.38
N ALA A 362 -15.82 -14.29 1.09
CA ALA A 362 -15.94 -12.85 1.25
C ALA A 362 -16.92 -12.25 0.25
N ILE A 363 -17.83 -11.43 0.77
CA ILE A 363 -18.74 -10.64 -0.05
C ILE A 363 -17.99 -9.38 -0.49
N PHE A 364 -17.90 -9.18 -1.81
CA PHE A 364 -17.42 -7.95 -2.40
C PHE A 364 -18.65 -7.08 -2.70
N PRO A 365 -18.97 -6.08 -1.86
CA PRO A 365 -20.11 -5.23 -2.13
C PRO A 365 -19.90 -4.46 -3.42
N THR A 366 -20.94 -4.38 -4.22
CA THR A 366 -20.93 -3.59 -5.46
C THR A 366 -20.73 -2.11 -5.14
N LEU A 367 -20.35 -1.32 -6.14
CA LEU A 367 -20.20 0.12 -5.98
C LEU A 367 -21.50 0.79 -5.48
N GLU A 368 -22.66 0.36 -6.01
CA GLU A 368 -23.97 0.87 -5.59
C GLU A 368 -24.24 0.54 -4.12
N GLU A 369 -23.98 -0.70 -3.69
CA GLU A 369 -24.12 -1.14 -2.30
C GLU A 369 -23.21 -0.35 -1.35
N GLN A 370 -21.94 -0.16 -1.72
CA GLN A 370 -21.00 0.62 -0.90
C GLN A 370 -21.40 2.10 -0.81
N THR A 371 -21.91 2.66 -1.90
CA THR A 371 -22.41 4.05 -1.92
C THR A 371 -23.59 4.20 -0.99
N ALA A 372 -24.59 3.32 -1.11
CA ALA A 372 -25.78 3.33 -0.26
C ALA A 372 -25.42 3.13 1.23
N LEU A 373 -24.53 2.19 1.54
CA LEU A 373 -24.03 1.95 2.89
C LEU A 373 -23.35 3.21 3.46
N LYS A 374 -22.44 3.82 2.70
CA LYS A 374 -21.73 5.03 3.11
C LYS A 374 -22.70 6.16 3.42
N GLU A 375 -23.59 6.47 2.49
CA GLU A 375 -24.57 7.56 2.65
C GLU A 375 -25.46 7.35 3.89
N TYR A 376 -25.91 6.11 4.09
CA TYR A 376 -26.75 5.78 5.23
C TYR A 376 -26.00 5.91 6.57
N VAL A 377 -24.78 5.37 6.66
CA VAL A 377 -23.96 5.41 7.87
C VAL A 377 -23.61 6.85 8.22
N VAL A 378 -23.13 7.63 7.28
CA VAL A 378 -22.76 9.04 7.48
C VAL A 378 -23.96 9.86 7.99
N ALA A 379 -25.15 9.63 7.44
CA ALA A 379 -26.36 10.39 7.82
C ALA A 379 -26.93 9.99 9.19
N ASN A 380 -26.64 8.78 9.70
CA ASN A 380 -27.34 8.21 10.85
C ASN A 380 -26.45 7.84 12.03
N TRP A 381 -25.12 7.75 11.88
CA TRP A 381 -24.18 7.34 12.95
C TRP A 381 -24.40 8.15 14.25
N GLU A 382 -24.35 9.46 14.16
CA GLU A 382 -24.50 10.33 15.33
C GLU A 382 -25.87 10.18 16.01
N LYS A 383 -26.94 10.05 15.20
CA LYS A 383 -28.31 9.94 15.71
C LYS A 383 -28.60 8.62 16.39
N VAL A 384 -28.03 7.52 15.90
CA VAL A 384 -28.34 6.17 16.34
C VAL A 384 -27.34 5.68 17.39
N VAL A 385 -26.04 5.85 17.13
CA VAL A 385 -24.97 5.34 18.01
C VAL A 385 -24.59 6.38 19.06
N GLY A 386 -24.55 7.66 18.68
CA GLY A 386 -24.27 8.77 19.60
C GLY A 386 -22.84 8.77 20.15
N ALA A 387 -21.90 8.13 19.46
CA ALA A 387 -20.49 8.08 19.85
C ALA A 387 -19.64 8.88 18.87
N GLU A 388 -18.85 9.83 19.38
CA GLU A 388 -17.90 10.59 18.59
C GLU A 388 -16.54 9.87 18.61
N VAL A 389 -16.19 9.21 17.50
CA VAL A 389 -14.94 8.47 17.36
C VAL A 389 -13.80 9.45 17.00
N LYS A 390 -12.71 9.46 17.79
CA LYS A 390 -11.59 10.40 17.68
C LYS A 390 -10.23 9.72 17.73
#